data_fa7faac6888418547910a35dcfcd82c1
#
_entry.id   fa7faac6888418547910a35dcfcd82c1
#
_cell.length_a   1.000
_cell.length_b   1.000
_cell.length_c   1.000
_cell.angle_alpha   90.00
_cell.angle_beta   90.00
_cell.angle_gamma   90.00
#
_symmetry.space_group_name_H-M   'P 1'
#
loop_
_entity.id
_entity.type
_entity.pdbx_description
1 polymer ?
#
loop_
_entity_poly.entity_id
_entity_poly.type
_entity_poly.pdbx_seq_one_letter_code
_entity_poly.pdbx_strand_id
1 'polypeptide(L)'
;MTVTFRKAKDPFAKAIERNIINTILTKFPELEGKLLLNVNKPEVAEKNNAPAEIKAHKIIAVASGKGGVGKSTVTANLAVALSRKGYKVGILDADIYGPSMPKMFGVEDYSPYLENVDGRDRIIPAEKDGIKINSIGFYLPADQALIWRGPMASNALKQLLHDTLWGELDFLLIDMPPGTGDIHLTLINEITIDGAVIVSTPQQIALADVIRGIEMFQNQKIKIPVLGMIENMAWFTPAELPENKYYIFGRDGGKQLAE
;
A
#
# COMPACT_ATOMS: atom_id res chain seq x y z
N MET A 1 -3.10 24.61 31.44
CA MET A 1 -3.97 23.76 30.58
C MET A 1 -3.33 22.41 30.47
N THR A 2 -4.14 21.34 30.45
CA THR A 2 -3.61 19.98 30.32
C THR A 2 -4.18 19.34 29.04
N VAL A 3 -3.29 18.76 28.23
CA VAL A 3 -3.66 17.99 27.05
C VAL A 3 -3.26 16.54 27.29
N THR A 4 -4.20 15.62 27.13
CA THR A 4 -3.94 14.19 27.31
C THR A 4 -3.98 13.49 25.96
N PHE A 5 -2.89 12.88 25.57
CA PHE A 5 -2.82 12.05 24.37
C PHE A 5 -3.26 10.63 24.70
N ARG A 6 -4.00 10.01 23.77
CA ARG A 6 -4.41 8.60 23.90
C ARG A 6 -3.26 7.62 23.61
N LYS A 7 -2.24 8.06 22.87
CA LYS A 7 -1.06 7.26 22.52
C LYS A 7 0.21 7.85 23.11
N ALA A 8 1.06 6.99 23.67
CA ALA A 8 2.36 7.40 24.23
C ALA A 8 3.30 7.98 23.17
N LYS A 9 3.27 7.43 21.95
CA LYS A 9 4.02 7.91 20.78
C LYS A 9 3.05 8.30 19.68
N ASP A 10 2.60 9.56 19.69
CA ASP A 10 1.81 10.12 18.58
C ASP A 10 2.76 10.93 17.70
N PRO A 11 2.93 10.59 16.41
CA PRO A 11 3.83 11.29 15.50
C PRO A 11 3.44 12.77 15.30
N PHE A 12 2.17 13.11 15.55
CA PHE A 12 1.66 14.47 15.43
C PHE A 12 1.61 15.23 16.74
N ALA A 13 2.01 14.63 17.87
CA ALA A 13 1.91 15.24 19.19
C ALA A 13 2.50 16.67 19.22
N LYS A 14 3.72 16.86 18.69
CA LYS A 14 4.36 18.18 18.64
C LYS A 14 3.61 19.19 17.76
N ALA A 15 3.02 18.75 16.67
CA ALA A 15 2.23 19.61 15.79
C ALA A 15 0.91 20.01 16.46
N ILE A 16 0.25 19.08 17.14
CA ILE A 16 -0.96 19.32 17.92
C ILE A 16 -0.68 20.29 19.06
N GLU A 17 0.39 20.08 19.83
CA GLU A 17 0.81 20.97 20.91
C GLU A 17 1.02 22.40 20.39
N ARG A 18 1.76 22.56 19.27
CA ARG A 18 2.00 23.87 18.64
C ARG A 18 0.71 24.52 18.17
N ASN A 19 -0.18 23.77 17.51
CA ASN A 19 -1.45 24.29 17.01
C ASN A 19 -2.36 24.76 18.15
N ILE A 20 -2.41 24.01 19.26
CA ILE A 20 -3.17 24.39 20.46
C ILE A 20 -2.64 25.70 21.02
N ILE A 21 -1.31 25.81 21.22
CA ILE A 21 -0.68 27.02 21.72
C ILE A 21 -1.00 28.21 20.80
N ASN A 22 -0.78 28.08 19.51
CA ASN A 22 -1.03 29.14 18.55
C ASN A 22 -2.50 29.57 18.53
N THR A 23 -3.43 28.62 18.57
CA THR A 23 -4.88 28.92 18.59
C THR A 23 -5.29 29.69 19.85
N ILE A 24 -4.73 29.32 21.01
CA ILE A 24 -5.01 30.00 22.26
C ILE A 24 -4.43 31.43 22.26
N LEU A 25 -3.16 31.58 21.87
CA LEU A 25 -2.51 32.89 21.82
C LEU A 25 -3.11 33.84 20.78
N THR A 26 -3.64 33.29 19.68
CA THR A 26 -4.40 34.10 18.71
C THR A 26 -5.71 34.63 19.30
N LYS A 27 -6.39 33.86 20.14
CA LYS A 27 -7.65 34.28 20.77
C LYS A 27 -7.45 35.10 22.06
N PHE A 28 -6.35 34.86 22.75
CA PHE A 28 -6.02 35.47 24.05
C PHE A 28 -4.54 35.90 24.10
N PRO A 29 -4.18 36.98 23.41
CA PRO A 29 -2.77 37.45 23.34
C PRO A 29 -2.17 37.78 24.71
N GLU A 30 -2.99 38.15 25.70
CA GLU A 30 -2.59 38.46 27.05
C GLU A 30 -2.01 37.25 27.82
N LEU A 31 -2.14 36.08 27.31
CA LEU A 31 -1.58 34.84 27.88
C LEU A 31 -0.17 34.53 27.38
N GLU A 32 0.40 35.34 26.51
CA GLU A 32 1.77 35.17 26.05
C GLU A 32 2.75 35.18 27.22
N GLY A 33 3.64 34.20 27.30
CA GLY A 33 4.55 34.00 28.41
C GLY A 33 3.95 33.46 29.71
N LYS A 34 2.62 33.33 29.80
CA LYS A 34 1.91 32.79 30.99
C LYS A 34 1.24 31.42 30.73
N LEU A 35 1.18 30.97 29.47
CA LEU A 35 0.52 29.73 29.10
C LEU A 35 1.43 28.54 29.41
N LEU A 36 1.05 27.74 30.41
CA LEU A 36 1.67 26.44 30.70
C LEU A 36 0.79 25.33 30.10
N LEU A 37 1.38 24.56 29.15
CA LEU A 37 0.76 23.38 28.57
C LEU A 37 1.35 22.14 29.23
N ASN A 38 0.57 21.47 30.07
CA ASN A 38 0.94 20.17 30.62
C ASN A 38 0.50 19.08 29.62
N VAL A 39 1.43 18.25 29.22
CA VAL A 39 1.19 17.17 28.28
C VAL A 39 1.22 15.84 29.02
N ASN A 40 0.07 15.22 29.16
CA ASN A 40 -0.03 13.87 29.69
C ASN A 40 -0.02 12.86 28.53
N LYS A 41 0.98 11.99 28.54
CA LYS A 41 1.05 10.82 27.66
C LYS A 41 0.89 9.58 28.53
N PRO A 42 0.12 8.56 28.09
CA PRO A 42 0.07 7.31 28.82
C PRO A 42 1.49 6.74 28.92
N GLU A 43 1.82 6.13 30.04
CA GLU A 43 3.06 5.36 30.14
C GLU A 43 3.08 4.32 29.02
N VAL A 44 4.27 4.16 28.41
CA VAL A 44 4.50 3.10 27.44
C VAL A 44 4.41 1.79 28.23
N ALA A 45 3.20 1.26 28.43
CA ALA A 45 3.11 -0.15 28.72
C ALA A 45 3.87 -0.83 27.59
N GLU A 46 4.88 -1.63 27.91
CA GLU A 46 5.51 -2.52 26.94
C GLU A 46 4.42 -3.50 26.45
N LYS A 47 3.60 -3.00 25.50
CA LYS A 47 2.73 -3.87 24.74
C LYS A 47 3.67 -4.78 23.99
N ASN A 48 3.45 -6.07 24.09
CA ASN A 48 4.06 -7.08 23.25
C ASN A 48 3.84 -6.65 21.77
N ASN A 49 4.77 -5.84 21.26
CA ASN A 49 4.76 -5.31 19.90
C ASN A 49 5.37 -6.31 18.91
N ALA A 50 5.23 -7.60 19.15
CA ALA A 50 5.48 -8.55 18.09
C ALA A 50 4.50 -8.22 16.95
N PRO A 51 4.97 -8.07 15.70
CA PRO A 51 4.11 -7.86 14.55
C PRO A 51 3.00 -8.91 14.57
N ALA A 52 1.77 -8.51 14.30
CA ALA A 52 0.70 -9.49 14.23
C ALA A 52 0.97 -10.41 13.03
N GLU A 53 0.89 -11.69 13.26
CA GLU A 53 1.02 -12.68 12.20
C GLU A 53 -0.10 -12.49 11.17
N ILE A 54 0.29 -12.34 9.91
CA ILE A 54 -0.65 -12.24 8.80
C ILE A 54 -1.07 -13.66 8.45
N LYS A 55 -2.33 -13.99 8.72
CA LYS A 55 -2.89 -15.30 8.42
C LYS A 55 -3.37 -15.33 6.95
N ALA A 56 -2.44 -15.42 6.02
CA ALA A 56 -2.72 -15.61 4.61
C ALA A 56 -2.02 -16.87 4.09
N HIS A 57 -2.74 -17.70 3.35
CA HIS A 57 -2.15 -18.90 2.75
C HIS A 57 -1.09 -18.56 1.72
N LYS A 58 -1.33 -17.50 0.94
CA LYS A 58 -0.40 -17.01 -0.08
C LYS A 58 -0.33 -15.49 -0.06
N ILE A 59 0.87 -14.97 -0.06
CA ILE A 59 1.15 -13.54 -0.21
C ILE A 59 1.84 -13.31 -1.54
N ILE A 60 1.17 -12.58 -2.43
CA ILE A 60 1.61 -12.38 -3.81
C ILE A 60 1.89 -10.90 -4.03
N ALA A 61 3.11 -10.56 -4.43
CA ALA A 61 3.46 -9.22 -4.86
C ALA A 61 3.08 -9.03 -6.34
N VAL A 62 2.40 -7.92 -6.65
CA VAL A 62 2.20 -7.47 -8.03
C VAL A 62 3.10 -6.25 -8.24
N ALA A 63 4.08 -6.39 -9.12
CA ALA A 63 5.13 -5.41 -9.31
C ALA A 63 5.27 -5.01 -10.78
N SER A 64 5.90 -3.87 -11.01
CA SER A 64 6.23 -3.39 -12.35
C SER A 64 7.53 -2.62 -12.34
N GLY A 65 8.30 -2.72 -13.41
CA GLY A 65 9.53 -1.94 -13.56
C GLY A 65 9.27 -0.44 -13.75
N LYS A 66 8.08 -0.07 -14.28
CA LYS A 66 7.72 1.30 -14.64
C LYS A 66 6.28 1.62 -14.22
N GLY A 67 6.01 2.90 -13.95
CA GLY A 67 4.66 3.40 -13.74
C GLY A 67 3.82 3.43 -15.03
N GLY A 68 2.50 3.36 -14.90
CA GLY A 68 1.57 3.50 -16.03
C GLY A 68 1.37 2.23 -16.88
N VAL A 69 1.92 1.08 -16.49
CA VAL A 69 1.75 -0.20 -17.21
C VAL A 69 0.46 -0.93 -16.87
N GLY A 70 -0.33 -0.42 -15.93
CA GLY A 70 -1.59 -1.04 -15.48
C GLY A 70 -1.43 -2.05 -14.36
N LYS A 71 -0.36 -1.99 -13.58
CA LYS A 71 -0.09 -2.85 -12.41
C LYS A 71 -1.31 -2.94 -11.48
N SER A 72 -1.80 -1.80 -11.00
CA SER A 72 -2.94 -1.75 -10.06
C SER A 72 -4.23 -2.28 -10.67
N THR A 73 -4.46 -2.05 -11.98
CA THR A 73 -5.58 -2.65 -12.71
C THR A 73 -5.48 -4.17 -12.72
N VAL A 74 -4.30 -4.73 -12.95
CA VAL A 74 -4.06 -6.18 -12.89
C VAL A 74 -4.29 -6.68 -11.48
N THR A 75 -3.78 -6.01 -10.44
CA THR A 75 -3.98 -6.38 -9.04
C THR A 75 -5.47 -6.44 -8.69
N ALA A 76 -6.23 -5.40 -9.03
CA ALA A 76 -7.67 -5.35 -8.77
C ALA A 76 -8.43 -6.48 -9.50
N ASN A 77 -8.15 -6.68 -10.78
CA ASN A 77 -8.82 -7.75 -11.56
C ASN A 77 -8.45 -9.15 -11.05
N LEU A 78 -7.20 -9.37 -10.64
CA LEU A 78 -6.76 -10.63 -10.05
C LEU A 78 -7.49 -10.90 -8.73
N ALA A 79 -7.62 -9.88 -7.86
CA ALA A 79 -8.37 -9.98 -6.62
C ALA A 79 -9.84 -10.35 -6.86
N VAL A 80 -10.50 -9.65 -7.79
CA VAL A 80 -11.90 -9.94 -8.16
C VAL A 80 -12.04 -11.35 -8.75
N ALA A 81 -11.11 -11.77 -9.60
CA ALA A 81 -11.14 -13.10 -10.19
C ALA A 81 -10.98 -14.22 -9.14
N LEU A 82 -10.09 -14.00 -8.14
CA LEU A 82 -9.91 -14.93 -7.01
C LEU A 82 -11.14 -14.94 -6.09
N SER A 83 -11.69 -13.77 -5.75
CA SER A 83 -12.90 -13.66 -4.93
C SER A 83 -14.09 -14.36 -5.59
N ARG A 84 -14.28 -14.20 -6.90
CA ARG A 84 -15.33 -14.91 -7.67
C ARG A 84 -15.16 -16.42 -7.69
N LYS A 85 -13.95 -16.94 -7.48
CA LYS A 85 -13.68 -18.37 -7.30
C LYS A 85 -13.92 -18.85 -5.86
N GLY A 86 -14.35 -17.98 -4.97
CA GLY A 86 -14.65 -18.29 -3.56
C GLY A 86 -13.48 -18.16 -2.60
N TYR A 87 -12.33 -17.63 -3.05
CA TYR A 87 -11.20 -17.37 -2.16
C TYR A 87 -11.40 -16.10 -1.32
N LYS A 88 -10.93 -16.12 -0.08
CA LYS A 88 -10.84 -14.96 0.80
C LYS A 88 -9.62 -14.13 0.39
N VAL A 89 -9.84 -12.92 -0.08
CA VAL A 89 -8.80 -12.08 -0.67
C VAL A 89 -8.65 -10.77 0.08
N GLY A 90 -7.40 -10.38 0.34
CA GLY A 90 -7.01 -9.05 0.79
C GLY A 90 -6.15 -8.34 -0.24
N ILE A 91 -6.23 -7.02 -0.29
CA ILE A 91 -5.34 -6.14 -1.07
C ILE A 91 -4.68 -5.15 -0.12
N LEU A 92 -3.35 -5.14 -0.12
CA LEU A 92 -2.56 -4.04 0.41
C LEU A 92 -2.08 -3.17 -0.75
N ASP A 93 -2.62 -1.95 -0.85
CA ASP A 93 -2.13 -0.94 -1.80
C ASP A 93 -0.96 -0.19 -1.16
N ALA A 94 0.24 -0.55 -1.59
CA ALA A 94 1.50 -0.01 -1.09
C ALA A 94 2.10 1.05 -2.03
N ASP A 95 1.39 1.44 -3.10
CA ASP A 95 1.86 2.48 -4.02
C ASP A 95 1.66 3.86 -3.41
N ILE A 96 2.66 4.31 -2.65
CA ILE A 96 2.64 5.59 -1.95
C ILE A 96 2.63 6.82 -2.87
N TYR A 97 3.01 6.64 -4.13
CA TYR A 97 3.10 7.73 -5.10
C TYR A 97 1.82 7.90 -5.92
N GLY A 98 1.01 6.85 -6.01
CA GLY A 98 -0.22 6.85 -6.78
C GLY A 98 -1.21 5.80 -6.32
N PRO A 99 -1.64 5.84 -5.03
CA PRO A 99 -2.58 4.86 -4.52
C PRO A 99 -3.89 4.93 -5.30
N SER A 100 -4.33 3.81 -5.81
CA SER A 100 -5.45 3.76 -6.75
C SER A 100 -6.56 2.80 -6.35
N MET A 101 -6.32 1.88 -5.42
CA MET A 101 -7.31 0.89 -5.01
C MET A 101 -8.60 1.49 -4.43
N PRO A 102 -8.58 2.56 -3.61
CA PRO A 102 -9.82 3.19 -3.16
C PRO A 102 -10.73 3.58 -4.30
N LYS A 103 -10.17 4.22 -5.35
CA LYS A 103 -10.90 4.65 -6.53
C LYS A 103 -11.36 3.47 -7.39
N MET A 104 -10.53 2.47 -7.59
CA MET A 104 -10.86 1.30 -8.41
C MET A 104 -12.03 0.50 -7.86
N PHE A 105 -12.16 0.46 -6.54
CA PHE A 105 -13.23 -0.25 -5.86
C PHE A 105 -14.40 0.64 -5.44
N GLY A 106 -14.35 1.95 -5.71
CA GLY A 106 -15.41 2.91 -5.33
C GLY A 106 -15.58 2.99 -3.82
N VAL A 107 -14.48 3.02 -3.08
CA VAL A 107 -14.44 3.11 -1.61
C VAL A 107 -13.61 4.31 -1.14
N GLU A 108 -13.53 5.37 -1.94
CA GLU A 108 -12.76 6.58 -1.62
C GLU A 108 -13.24 7.27 -0.35
N ASP A 109 -14.55 7.21 -0.09
CA ASP A 109 -15.16 7.82 1.09
C ASP A 109 -14.97 6.99 2.38
N TYR A 110 -14.35 5.80 2.27
CA TYR A 110 -14.07 4.98 3.43
C TYR A 110 -12.95 5.58 4.27
N SER A 111 -13.21 5.74 5.56
CA SER A 111 -12.20 6.18 6.54
C SER A 111 -11.85 5.02 7.47
N PRO A 112 -10.66 4.44 7.35
CA PRO A 112 -10.22 3.38 8.26
C PRO A 112 -10.28 3.82 9.71
N TYR A 113 -10.78 2.97 10.57
CA TYR A 113 -10.87 3.21 12.00
C TYR A 113 -10.16 2.10 12.78
N LEU A 114 -9.89 2.38 14.06
CA LEU A 114 -9.26 1.43 14.95
C LEU A 114 -10.32 0.76 15.81
N GLU A 115 -10.23 -0.56 15.89
CA GLU A 115 -11.00 -1.39 16.82
C GLU A 115 -10.07 -2.16 17.75
N ASN A 116 -10.42 -2.25 19.02
CA ASN A 116 -9.65 -3.04 19.97
C ASN A 116 -10.05 -4.51 19.87
N VAL A 117 -9.16 -5.32 19.29
CA VAL A 117 -9.34 -6.76 19.15
C VAL A 117 -8.25 -7.45 19.98
N ASP A 118 -8.66 -8.26 20.96
CA ASP A 118 -7.77 -9.00 21.86
C ASP A 118 -6.70 -8.10 22.54
N GLY A 119 -7.13 -6.88 22.96
CA GLY A 119 -6.27 -5.93 23.65
C GLY A 119 -5.30 -5.18 22.74
N ARG A 120 -5.42 -5.29 21.42
CA ARG A 120 -4.65 -4.57 20.41
C ARG A 120 -5.55 -3.70 19.54
N ASP A 121 -5.11 -2.49 19.26
CA ASP A 121 -5.80 -1.61 18.30
C ASP A 121 -5.49 -2.11 16.89
N ARG A 122 -6.53 -2.54 16.17
CA ARG A 122 -6.46 -3.06 14.80
C ARG A 122 -7.12 -2.09 13.83
N ILE A 123 -6.53 -1.94 12.66
CA ILE A 123 -7.10 -1.15 11.57
C ILE A 123 -8.17 -2.00 10.89
N ILE A 124 -9.39 -1.49 10.82
CA ILE A 124 -10.44 -2.13 10.05
C ILE A 124 -10.28 -1.72 8.58
N PRO A 125 -10.06 -2.69 7.67
CA PRO A 125 -9.94 -2.40 6.24
C PRO A 125 -11.31 -2.09 5.61
N ALA A 126 -11.31 -1.40 4.46
CA ALA A 126 -12.50 -1.36 3.62
C ALA A 126 -12.83 -2.77 3.12
N GLU A 127 -14.11 -3.04 2.88
CA GLU A 127 -14.56 -4.30 2.28
C GLU A 127 -15.46 -4.00 1.09
N LYS A 128 -15.14 -4.58 -0.05
CA LYS A 128 -15.92 -4.48 -1.28
C LYS A 128 -15.87 -5.78 -2.05
N ASP A 129 -17.02 -6.27 -2.48
CA ASP A 129 -17.17 -7.52 -3.24
C ASP A 129 -16.49 -8.73 -2.54
N GLY A 130 -16.51 -8.77 -1.21
CA GLY A 130 -15.87 -9.80 -0.38
C GLY A 130 -14.33 -9.70 -0.33
N ILE A 131 -13.77 -8.57 -0.78
CA ILE A 131 -12.33 -8.30 -0.78
C ILE A 131 -12.02 -7.27 0.30
N LYS A 132 -11.08 -7.57 1.17
CA LYS A 132 -10.56 -6.62 2.16
C LYS A 132 -9.50 -5.74 1.54
N ILE A 133 -9.62 -4.42 1.69
CA ILE A 133 -8.74 -3.45 1.04
C ILE A 133 -8.20 -2.49 2.09
N ASN A 134 -6.88 -2.43 2.21
CA ASN A 134 -6.24 -1.33 2.90
C ASN A 134 -5.24 -0.65 1.96
N SER A 135 -5.32 0.67 1.90
CA SER A 135 -4.51 1.49 1.00
C SER A 135 -3.92 2.65 1.76
N ILE A 136 -2.68 3.00 1.45
CA ILE A 136 -2.08 4.24 1.92
C ILE A 136 -2.93 5.46 1.51
N GLY A 137 -3.70 5.33 0.41
CA GLY A 137 -4.59 6.38 -0.10
C GLY A 137 -5.68 6.80 0.86
N PHE A 138 -6.14 5.94 1.77
CA PHE A 138 -7.14 6.30 2.79
C PHE A 138 -6.61 7.28 3.85
N TYR A 139 -5.30 7.44 3.95
CA TYR A 139 -4.63 8.26 4.96
C TYR A 139 -4.05 9.55 4.39
N LEU A 140 -4.25 9.76 3.08
CA LEU A 140 -3.79 10.95 2.39
C LEU A 140 -4.93 11.98 2.31
N PRO A 141 -4.71 13.22 2.72
CA PRO A 141 -5.68 14.29 2.44
C PRO A 141 -5.82 14.46 0.92
N ALA A 142 -7.06 14.58 0.44
CA ALA A 142 -7.36 14.71 -0.99
C ALA A 142 -6.64 15.90 -1.66
N ASP A 143 -6.32 16.95 -0.88
CA ASP A 143 -5.81 18.23 -1.38
C ASP A 143 -4.33 18.50 -1.06
N GLN A 144 -3.62 17.56 -0.48
CA GLN A 144 -2.23 17.76 -0.08
C GLN A 144 -1.29 16.73 -0.69
N ALA A 145 -0.35 17.17 -1.50
CA ALA A 145 0.82 16.38 -1.85
C ALA A 145 1.69 16.17 -0.59
N LEU A 146 1.44 15.09 0.13
CA LEU A 146 2.29 14.70 1.25
C LEU A 146 3.63 14.23 0.69
N ILE A 147 4.68 14.97 1.02
CA ILE A 147 6.04 14.53 0.71
C ILE A 147 6.40 13.42 1.70
N TRP A 148 6.19 12.19 1.29
CA TRP A 148 6.63 11.02 2.05
C TRP A 148 8.17 10.96 2.06
N ARG A 149 8.76 11.14 3.22
CA ARG A 149 10.17 10.80 3.40
C ARG A 149 10.27 9.30 3.59
N GLY A 150 11.27 8.66 2.97
CA GLY A 150 11.42 7.20 2.96
C GLY A 150 11.11 6.49 4.28
N PRO A 151 11.68 6.91 5.44
CA PRO A 151 11.38 6.26 6.72
C PRO A 151 9.92 6.38 7.18
N MET A 152 9.24 7.49 6.85
CA MET A 152 7.81 7.67 7.16
C MET A 152 6.95 6.70 6.36
N ALA A 153 7.21 6.61 5.06
CA ALA A 153 6.51 5.71 4.15
C ALA A 153 6.68 4.24 4.58
N SER A 154 7.91 3.84 4.87
CA SER A 154 8.21 2.50 5.35
C SER A 154 7.47 2.16 6.64
N ASN A 155 7.44 3.07 7.61
CA ASN A 155 6.73 2.83 8.87
C ASN A 155 5.21 2.78 8.69
N ALA A 156 4.65 3.63 7.82
CA ALA A 156 3.23 3.58 7.50
C ALA A 156 2.84 2.24 6.86
N LEU A 157 3.61 1.78 5.88
CA LEU A 157 3.36 0.49 5.23
C LEU A 157 3.48 -0.69 6.19
N LYS A 158 4.44 -0.68 7.14
CA LYS A 158 4.52 -1.69 8.20
C LYS A 158 3.25 -1.71 9.04
N GLN A 159 2.73 -0.54 9.42
CA GLN A 159 1.47 -0.46 10.16
C GLN A 159 0.29 -0.97 9.35
N LEU A 160 0.17 -0.57 8.08
CA LEU A 160 -0.89 -1.05 7.19
C LEU A 160 -0.83 -2.57 7.01
N LEU A 161 0.36 -3.14 6.96
CA LEU A 161 0.56 -4.56 6.80
C LEU A 161 0.19 -5.34 8.07
N HIS A 162 0.73 -4.94 9.21
CA HIS A 162 0.64 -5.70 10.46
C HIS A 162 -0.55 -5.33 11.35
N ASP A 163 -0.96 -4.04 11.36
CA ASP A 163 -2.04 -3.59 12.23
C ASP A 163 -3.43 -3.75 11.59
N THR A 164 -3.52 -4.04 10.30
CA THR A 164 -4.81 -4.32 9.64
C THR A 164 -5.41 -5.64 10.11
N LEU A 165 -6.72 -5.63 10.37
CA LEU A 165 -7.49 -6.81 10.71
C LEU A 165 -7.82 -7.62 9.44
N TRP A 166 -6.80 -8.27 8.89
CA TRP A 166 -6.99 -9.08 7.69
C TRP A 166 -7.88 -10.31 7.93
N GLY A 167 -7.82 -10.90 9.15
CA GLY A 167 -8.43 -12.19 9.45
C GLY A 167 -7.72 -13.32 8.71
N GLU A 168 -8.45 -14.39 8.43
CA GLU A 168 -7.92 -15.51 7.64
C GLU A 168 -8.15 -15.24 6.16
N LEU A 169 -7.08 -15.22 5.37
CA LEU A 169 -7.10 -15.02 3.93
C LEU A 169 -6.53 -16.24 3.21
N ASP A 170 -7.05 -16.54 2.02
CA ASP A 170 -6.40 -17.44 1.07
C ASP A 170 -5.28 -16.70 0.33
N PHE A 171 -5.54 -15.45 -0.07
CA PHE A 171 -4.57 -14.61 -0.79
C PHE A 171 -4.51 -13.20 -0.20
N LEU A 172 -3.29 -12.70 0.03
CA LEU A 172 -3.02 -11.29 0.21
C LEU A 172 -2.24 -10.80 -1.01
N LEU A 173 -2.84 -9.92 -1.80
CA LEU A 173 -2.19 -9.28 -2.93
C LEU A 173 -1.58 -7.95 -2.49
N ILE A 174 -0.32 -7.73 -2.81
CA ILE A 174 0.38 -6.48 -2.51
C ILE A 174 0.59 -5.73 -3.82
N ASP A 175 -0.12 -4.61 -4.00
CA ASP A 175 0.12 -3.69 -5.10
C ASP A 175 1.35 -2.86 -4.79
N MET A 176 2.50 -3.25 -5.35
CA MET A 176 3.80 -2.64 -5.07
C MET A 176 3.92 -1.26 -5.74
N PRO A 177 4.70 -0.32 -5.21
CA PRO A 177 5.06 0.87 -5.99
C PRO A 177 5.82 0.49 -7.28
N PRO A 178 5.88 1.36 -8.28
CA PRO A 178 6.68 1.08 -9.48
C PRO A 178 8.19 1.15 -9.18
N GLY A 179 8.98 0.38 -9.93
CA GLY A 179 10.43 0.35 -9.81
C GLY A 179 10.97 -0.63 -8.75
N THR A 180 12.13 -0.33 -8.16
CA THR A 180 12.89 -1.23 -7.27
C THR A 180 13.50 -0.49 -6.07
N GLY A 181 12.77 0.46 -5.49
CA GLY A 181 13.27 1.32 -4.41
C GLY A 181 13.18 0.72 -3.00
N ASP A 182 13.53 1.52 -1.98
CA ASP A 182 13.58 1.14 -0.56
C ASP A 182 12.25 0.59 -0.02
N ILE A 183 11.12 1.00 -0.57
CA ILE A 183 9.80 0.51 -0.19
C ILE A 183 9.64 -0.98 -0.50
N HIS A 184 10.15 -1.43 -1.66
CA HIS A 184 10.14 -2.84 -2.02
C HIS A 184 10.93 -3.67 -1.00
N LEU A 185 12.15 -3.21 -0.68
CA LEU A 185 12.98 -3.88 0.32
C LEU A 185 12.33 -3.89 1.71
N THR A 186 11.64 -2.81 2.08
CA THR A 186 10.90 -2.77 3.34
C THR A 186 9.84 -3.85 3.38
N LEU A 187 8.97 -3.97 2.38
CA LEU A 187 7.91 -4.97 2.34
C LEU A 187 8.47 -6.39 2.31
N ILE A 188 9.49 -6.63 1.48
CA ILE A 188 10.16 -7.95 1.37
C ILE A 188 10.79 -8.39 2.70
N ASN A 189 11.32 -7.46 3.48
CA ASN A 189 11.93 -7.77 4.79
C ASN A 189 10.89 -7.95 5.91
N GLU A 190 9.68 -7.40 5.75
CA GLU A 190 8.64 -7.47 6.79
C GLU A 190 7.80 -8.74 6.72
N ILE A 191 7.68 -9.35 5.55
CA ILE A 191 6.84 -10.54 5.34
C ILE A 191 7.48 -11.51 4.35
N THR A 192 7.12 -12.76 4.49
CA THR A 192 7.47 -13.78 3.49
C THR A 192 6.50 -13.69 2.31
N ILE A 193 7.00 -13.25 1.15
CA ILE A 193 6.25 -13.20 -0.10
C ILE A 193 6.41 -14.54 -0.81
N ASP A 194 5.31 -15.21 -1.12
CA ASP A 194 5.29 -16.54 -1.77
C ASP A 194 5.61 -16.47 -3.27
N GLY A 195 5.39 -15.32 -3.89
CA GLY A 195 5.72 -15.13 -5.29
C GLY A 195 5.41 -13.73 -5.80
N ALA A 196 5.96 -13.40 -6.94
CA ALA A 196 5.74 -12.12 -7.61
C ALA A 196 5.13 -12.31 -9.01
N VAL A 197 4.16 -11.47 -9.34
CA VAL A 197 3.63 -11.30 -10.69
C VAL A 197 4.14 -9.98 -11.23
N ILE A 198 4.77 -10.01 -12.40
CA ILE A 198 5.35 -8.83 -13.02
C ILE A 198 4.41 -8.31 -14.10
N VAL A 199 4.11 -7.02 -14.07
CA VAL A 199 3.27 -6.36 -15.08
C VAL A 199 4.11 -5.42 -15.91
N SER A 200 4.01 -5.53 -17.23
CA SER A 200 4.71 -4.65 -18.18
C SER A 200 3.85 -4.40 -19.43
N THR A 201 4.34 -3.52 -20.29
CA THR A 201 3.87 -3.34 -21.66
C THR A 201 4.93 -3.86 -22.64
N PRO A 202 4.60 -4.11 -23.93
CA PRO A 202 5.56 -4.63 -24.91
C PRO A 202 6.72 -3.67 -25.25
N GLN A 203 6.69 -2.43 -24.76
CA GLN A 203 7.70 -1.40 -25.06
C GLN A 203 9.08 -1.83 -24.54
N GLN A 204 10.10 -1.71 -25.39
CA GLN A 204 11.50 -2.06 -25.05
C GLN A 204 12.00 -1.37 -23.77
N ILE A 205 11.64 -0.09 -23.59
CA ILE A 205 12.05 0.66 -22.41
C ILE A 205 11.37 0.13 -21.13
N ALA A 206 10.15 -0.38 -21.21
CA ALA A 206 9.46 -0.98 -20.08
C ALA A 206 10.08 -2.34 -19.71
N LEU A 207 10.48 -3.12 -20.70
CA LEU A 207 11.13 -4.42 -20.52
C LEU A 207 12.50 -4.30 -19.85
N ALA A 208 13.29 -3.27 -20.20
CA ALA A 208 14.57 -3.01 -19.55
C ALA A 208 14.44 -2.77 -18.03
N ASP A 209 13.35 -2.10 -17.61
CA ASP A 209 13.08 -1.88 -16.19
C ASP A 209 12.53 -3.15 -15.51
N VAL A 210 11.83 -4.00 -16.24
CA VAL A 210 11.33 -5.30 -15.76
C VAL A 210 12.49 -6.22 -15.38
N ILE A 211 13.54 -6.29 -16.18
CA ILE A 211 14.73 -7.11 -15.89
C ILE A 211 15.28 -6.78 -14.50
N ARG A 212 15.44 -5.49 -14.17
CA ARG A 212 15.89 -5.05 -12.85
C ARG A 212 14.94 -5.48 -11.73
N GLY A 213 13.64 -5.46 -11.99
CA GLY A 213 12.62 -5.93 -11.04
C GLY A 213 12.73 -7.43 -10.79
N ILE A 214 12.89 -8.22 -11.85
CA ILE A 214 13.09 -9.67 -11.76
C ILE A 214 14.37 -10.00 -10.99
N GLU A 215 15.49 -9.36 -11.32
CA GLU A 215 16.78 -9.54 -10.64
C GLU A 215 16.66 -9.23 -9.14
N MET A 216 15.89 -8.20 -8.76
CA MET A 216 15.63 -7.88 -7.36
C MET A 216 14.93 -9.04 -6.64
N PHE A 217 13.86 -9.58 -7.19
CA PHE A 217 13.11 -10.70 -6.57
C PHE A 217 13.92 -11.99 -6.54
N GLN A 218 14.70 -12.27 -7.57
CA GLN A 218 15.53 -13.47 -7.69
C GLN A 218 16.87 -13.37 -6.97
N ASN A 219 17.21 -12.23 -6.39
CA ASN A 219 18.46 -12.03 -5.65
C ASN A 219 18.65 -13.14 -4.61
N GLN A 220 19.88 -13.61 -4.45
CA GLN A 220 20.24 -14.74 -3.55
C GLN A 220 19.79 -14.54 -2.08
N LYS A 221 19.64 -13.28 -1.66
CA LYS A 221 19.19 -12.96 -0.29
C LYS A 221 17.66 -12.91 -0.17
N ILE A 222 16.95 -12.66 -1.27
CA ILE A 222 15.50 -12.44 -1.31
C ILE A 222 14.78 -13.72 -1.73
N LYS A 223 15.16 -14.32 -2.86
CA LYS A 223 14.67 -15.62 -3.36
C LYS A 223 13.14 -15.71 -3.50
N ILE A 224 12.49 -14.64 -3.94
CA ILE A 224 11.07 -14.66 -4.22
C ILE A 224 10.87 -15.17 -5.66
N PRO A 225 10.11 -16.26 -5.87
CA PRO A 225 9.87 -16.78 -7.21
C PRO A 225 9.01 -15.81 -8.04
N VAL A 226 9.41 -15.56 -9.27
CA VAL A 226 8.57 -14.88 -10.23
C VAL A 226 7.61 -15.91 -10.83
N LEU A 227 6.31 -15.77 -10.49
CA LEU A 227 5.26 -16.72 -10.91
C LEU A 227 4.91 -16.58 -12.38
N GLY A 228 5.11 -15.39 -12.91
CA GLY A 228 4.84 -15.09 -14.31
C GLY A 228 4.85 -13.59 -14.60
N MET A 229 4.72 -13.29 -15.89
CA MET A 229 4.65 -11.92 -16.40
C MET A 229 3.34 -11.71 -17.15
N ILE A 230 2.73 -10.56 -16.96
CA ILE A 230 1.55 -10.10 -17.69
C ILE A 230 1.99 -8.97 -18.63
N GLU A 231 1.96 -9.24 -19.93
CA GLU A 231 2.11 -8.23 -20.96
C GLU A 231 0.77 -7.52 -21.16
N ASN A 232 0.61 -6.37 -20.55
CA ASN A 232 -0.58 -5.54 -20.65
C ASN A 232 -0.48 -4.57 -21.83
N MET A 233 -1.63 -4.07 -22.31
CA MET A 233 -1.69 -3.15 -23.46
C MET A 233 -1.01 -3.74 -24.71
N ALA A 234 -1.06 -5.07 -24.87
CA ALA A 234 -0.39 -5.79 -25.95
C ALA A 234 -0.94 -5.42 -27.32
N TRP A 235 -2.25 -5.11 -27.41
CA TRP A 235 -2.88 -4.62 -28.64
C TRP A 235 -4.11 -3.80 -28.30
N PHE A 236 -4.55 -3.03 -29.30
CA PHE A 236 -5.85 -2.35 -29.33
C PHE A 236 -6.73 -2.94 -30.43
N THR A 237 -7.98 -3.20 -30.11
CA THR A 237 -9.02 -3.60 -31.09
C THR A 237 -10.13 -2.56 -31.05
N PRO A 238 -10.33 -1.76 -32.13
CA PRO A 238 -11.43 -0.82 -32.18
C PRO A 238 -12.78 -1.55 -32.30
N ALA A 239 -13.82 -0.97 -31.73
CA ALA A 239 -15.16 -1.56 -31.76
C ALA A 239 -15.71 -1.73 -33.19
N GLU A 240 -15.34 -0.82 -34.09
CA GLU A 240 -15.75 -0.81 -35.49
C GLU A 240 -15.04 -1.89 -36.33
N LEU A 241 -13.90 -2.41 -35.86
CA LEU A 241 -13.09 -3.40 -36.54
C LEU A 241 -12.67 -4.51 -35.57
N PRO A 242 -13.60 -5.34 -35.09
CA PRO A 242 -13.36 -6.30 -33.99
C PRO A 242 -12.35 -7.40 -34.34
N GLU A 243 -12.09 -7.65 -35.61
CA GLU A 243 -11.09 -8.62 -36.08
C GLU A 243 -9.67 -8.06 -36.15
N ASN A 244 -9.53 -6.71 -36.04
CA ASN A 244 -8.23 -6.08 -36.21
C ASN A 244 -7.53 -5.87 -34.87
N LYS A 245 -6.23 -6.16 -34.83
CA LYS A 245 -5.34 -5.91 -33.69
C LYS A 245 -4.25 -4.92 -34.08
N TYR A 246 -4.18 -3.83 -33.33
CA TYR A 246 -3.15 -2.79 -33.52
C TYR A 246 -2.16 -2.85 -32.36
N TYR A 247 -0.91 -3.12 -32.66
CA TYR A 247 0.17 -3.28 -31.68
C TYR A 247 0.88 -1.92 -31.45
N ILE A 248 0.19 -1.02 -30.77
CA ILE A 248 0.63 0.37 -30.59
C ILE A 248 1.97 0.46 -29.84
N PHE A 249 2.18 -0.41 -28.86
CA PHE A 249 3.37 -0.42 -28.00
C PHE A 249 4.41 -1.46 -28.38
N GLY A 250 4.27 -2.10 -29.51
CA GLY A 250 5.14 -3.22 -29.93
C GLY A 250 4.45 -4.57 -29.73
N ARG A 251 5.18 -5.64 -29.95
CA ARG A 251 4.68 -7.00 -29.97
C ARG A 251 5.67 -7.98 -29.33
N ASP A 252 5.13 -8.95 -28.59
CA ASP A 252 5.86 -10.11 -28.08
C ASP A 252 7.07 -9.80 -27.17
N GLY A 253 7.17 -8.58 -26.63
CA GLY A 253 8.30 -8.19 -25.76
C GLY A 253 8.33 -8.98 -24.46
N GLY A 254 7.19 -9.20 -23.85
CA GLY A 254 7.08 -10.01 -22.63
C GLY A 254 7.38 -11.49 -22.88
N LYS A 255 6.97 -12.01 -24.03
CA LYS A 255 7.27 -13.39 -24.43
C LYS A 255 8.77 -13.61 -24.56
N GLN A 256 9.48 -12.69 -25.26
CA GLN A 256 10.95 -12.75 -25.40
C GLN A 256 11.69 -12.72 -24.07
N LEU A 257 11.11 -12.07 -23.05
CA LEU A 257 11.72 -11.99 -21.74
C LEU A 257 11.45 -13.24 -20.87
N ALA A 258 10.37 -13.94 -21.14
CA ALA A 258 9.96 -15.14 -20.40
C ALA A 258 10.65 -16.43 -20.89
N GLU A 259 11.18 -16.42 -22.13
CA GLU A 259 11.99 -17.47 -22.74
C GLU A 259 13.47 -17.36 -22.31
#